data_5af19c3ff71091d8faecf297bb63b9fb
#
_entry.id   5af19c3ff71091d8faecf297bb63b9fb
#
_cell.length_a   1.000
_cell.length_b   1.000
_cell.length_c   1.000
_cell.angle_alpha   90.00
_cell.angle_beta   90.00
_cell.angle_gamma   90.00
#
_symmetry.space_group_name_H-M   'P 1'
#
loop_
_entity.id
_entity.type
_entity.pdbx_description
1 polymer ?
#
loop_
_entity_poly.entity_id
_entity_poly.type
_entity_poly.pdbx_seq_one_letter_code
_entity_poly.pdbx_strand_id
1 'polypeptide(L)'
;GDNDTYPLWYAQEVENIRPDIRLVNLSLFDTDWYINGMRRKVHQSEPLPITMKESQYVSGERDVMYHKDYNIQGSVELKEIVEFLLSENPDAKLDLQDGTKANFAPTKNFKLTINPNDVINTGTVAKADSAKIAPVMEWKYNKGYLTKGTLAMLDIIAHNNWKRPIYFCTTVPSDQFNGLDNYLYSEGLALRLIPFKTEFNNNNGEQAINLNQMYNNVMNKFKWGNIKNAAYLDTQSADD
;
A
#
# COMPACT_ATOMS: atom_id res chain seq x y z
N GLY A 1 0.74 -11.72 4.00
CA GLY A 1 1.60 -12.73 4.65
C GLY A 1 1.96 -13.87 3.71
N ASP A 2 2.64 -14.89 4.24
CA ASP A 2 3.11 -16.02 3.42
C ASP A 2 1.95 -16.83 2.85
N ASN A 3 0.87 -16.97 3.62
CA ASN A 3 -0.34 -17.68 3.19
C ASN A 3 -1.00 -17.07 1.95
N ASP A 4 -0.83 -15.76 1.73
CA ASP A 4 -1.31 -15.10 0.50
C ASP A 4 -0.24 -15.10 -0.59
N THR A 5 1.01 -14.82 -0.20
CA THR A 5 2.09 -14.57 -1.15
C THR A 5 2.44 -15.80 -1.96
N TYR A 6 2.62 -16.95 -1.34
CA TYR A 6 3.07 -18.16 -2.04
C TYR A 6 2.01 -18.73 -2.99
N PRO A 7 0.72 -18.83 -2.63
CA PRO A 7 -0.31 -19.24 -3.58
C PRO A 7 -0.44 -18.30 -4.78
N LEU A 8 -0.33 -16.99 -4.55
CA LEU A 8 -0.41 -16.02 -5.63
C LEU A 8 0.83 -16.06 -6.53
N TRP A 9 2.03 -16.27 -5.97
CA TRP A 9 3.23 -16.51 -6.78
C TRP A 9 3.10 -17.79 -7.60
N TYR A 10 2.62 -18.89 -7.01
CA TYR A 10 2.36 -20.12 -7.76
C TYR A 10 1.41 -19.86 -8.94
N ALA A 11 0.32 -19.16 -8.70
CA ALA A 11 -0.63 -18.82 -9.75
C ALA A 11 0.00 -17.99 -10.89
N GLN A 12 0.91 -17.07 -10.56
CA GLN A 12 1.63 -16.26 -11.57
C GLN A 12 2.72 -17.05 -12.29
N GLU A 13 3.59 -17.75 -11.55
CA GLU A 13 4.80 -18.37 -12.08
C GLU A 13 4.50 -19.70 -12.80
N VAL A 14 3.53 -20.46 -12.30
CA VAL A 14 3.22 -21.81 -12.82
C VAL A 14 1.99 -21.80 -13.73
N GLU A 15 0.93 -21.11 -13.31
CA GLU A 15 -0.34 -21.09 -14.05
C GLU A 15 -0.49 -19.89 -14.99
N ASN A 16 0.49 -18.96 -15.00
CA ASN A 16 0.47 -17.74 -15.80
C ASN A 16 -0.79 -16.89 -15.59
N ILE A 17 -1.34 -16.88 -14.36
CA ILE A 17 -2.52 -16.11 -13.99
C ILE A 17 -2.08 -14.70 -13.58
N ARG A 18 -2.58 -13.69 -14.29
CA ARG A 18 -2.34 -12.26 -14.03
C ARG A 18 -0.85 -11.90 -13.84
N PRO A 19 0.04 -12.27 -14.80
CA PRO A 19 1.48 -11.91 -14.75
C PRO A 19 1.73 -10.39 -14.91
N ASP A 20 0.68 -9.62 -15.14
CA ASP A 20 0.68 -8.15 -15.19
C ASP A 20 0.65 -7.50 -13.80
N ILE A 21 0.20 -8.21 -12.76
CA ILE A 21 0.10 -7.70 -11.40
C ILE A 21 1.45 -7.85 -10.69
N ARG A 22 1.86 -6.85 -9.92
CA ARG A 22 3.00 -6.94 -9.02
C ARG A 22 2.53 -7.28 -7.61
N LEU A 23 2.87 -8.46 -7.15
CA LEU A 23 2.64 -8.88 -5.78
C LEU A 23 3.72 -8.30 -4.86
N VAL A 24 3.30 -7.69 -3.76
CA VAL A 24 4.19 -7.09 -2.77
C VAL A 24 3.93 -7.72 -1.41
N ASN A 25 4.94 -8.41 -0.87
CA ASN A 25 4.93 -8.88 0.51
C ASN A 25 5.54 -7.79 1.41
N LEU A 26 4.73 -7.20 2.28
CA LEU A 26 5.17 -6.09 3.13
C LEU A 26 6.27 -6.49 4.11
N SER A 27 6.27 -7.74 4.59
CA SER A 27 7.33 -8.22 5.50
C SER A 27 8.69 -8.35 4.80
N LEU A 28 8.71 -8.71 3.50
CA LEU A 28 9.93 -8.78 2.72
C LEU A 28 10.42 -7.42 2.27
N PHE A 29 9.57 -6.41 2.30
CA PHE A 29 9.91 -5.05 1.87
C PHE A 29 10.96 -4.36 2.77
N ASP A 30 11.22 -4.89 3.95
CA ASP A 30 12.33 -4.42 4.80
C ASP A 30 13.71 -4.96 4.37
N THR A 31 13.75 -5.77 3.29
CA THR A 31 15.00 -6.34 2.75
C THR A 31 15.43 -5.65 1.45
N ASP A 32 16.70 -5.42 1.30
CA ASP A 32 17.32 -4.74 0.13
C ASP A 32 17.11 -5.52 -1.17
N TRP A 33 17.31 -6.83 -1.15
CA TRP A 33 17.13 -7.69 -2.33
C TRP A 33 15.69 -7.64 -2.86
N TYR A 34 14.70 -7.55 -1.96
CA TYR A 34 13.29 -7.51 -2.34
C TYR A 34 12.93 -6.16 -2.96
N ILE A 35 13.35 -5.05 -2.35
CA ILE A 35 13.20 -3.70 -2.94
C ILE A 35 13.83 -3.67 -4.33
N ASN A 36 15.05 -4.20 -4.48
CA ASN A 36 15.75 -4.27 -5.76
C ASN A 36 14.95 -5.09 -6.79
N GLY A 37 14.35 -6.21 -6.37
CA GLY A 37 13.45 -7.01 -7.21
C GLY A 37 12.23 -6.22 -7.69
N MET A 38 11.63 -5.40 -6.83
CA MET A 38 10.45 -4.59 -7.18
C MET A 38 10.75 -3.46 -8.18
N ARG A 39 12.00 -3.01 -8.27
CA ARG A 39 12.48 -1.99 -9.23
C ARG A 39 12.78 -2.55 -10.61
N ARG A 40 12.61 -3.84 -10.82
CA ARG A 40 12.84 -4.51 -12.12
C ARG A 40 11.53 -4.93 -12.74
N LYS A 41 11.54 -5.01 -14.08
CA LYS A 41 10.44 -5.65 -14.81
C LYS A 41 10.41 -7.15 -14.51
N VAL A 42 9.23 -7.67 -14.22
CA VAL A 42 8.99 -9.11 -14.03
C VAL A 42 7.76 -9.50 -14.84
N HIS A 43 7.90 -10.47 -15.73
CA HIS A 43 6.87 -10.87 -16.67
C HIS A 43 6.29 -9.67 -17.44
N GLN A 44 4.97 -9.46 -17.33
CA GLN A 44 4.27 -8.33 -17.94
C GLN A 44 4.14 -7.13 -16.99
N SER A 45 4.64 -7.25 -15.76
CA SER A 45 4.58 -6.18 -14.77
C SER A 45 5.79 -5.27 -14.86
N GLU A 46 5.55 -4.02 -15.19
CA GLU A 46 6.59 -2.97 -15.19
C GLU A 46 7.14 -2.73 -13.76
N PRO A 47 8.36 -2.16 -13.64
CA PRO A 47 8.91 -1.78 -12.34
C PRO A 47 7.94 -0.96 -11.49
N LEU A 48 7.98 -1.14 -10.18
CA LEU A 48 7.26 -0.25 -9.27
C LEU A 48 7.97 1.11 -9.21
N PRO A 49 7.22 2.22 -9.03
CA PRO A 49 7.78 3.56 -9.03
C PRO A 49 8.50 3.90 -7.71
N ILE A 50 9.57 3.15 -7.41
CA ILE A 50 10.42 3.35 -6.24
C ILE A 50 11.57 4.27 -6.65
N THR A 51 11.66 5.44 -6.02
CA THR A 51 12.67 6.48 -6.31
C THR A 51 13.97 6.30 -5.52
N MET A 52 13.94 5.51 -4.44
CA MET A 52 15.11 5.21 -3.62
C MET A 52 16.26 4.66 -4.46
N LYS A 53 17.46 5.19 -4.26
CA LYS A 53 18.70 4.64 -4.81
C LYS A 53 19.12 3.41 -4.01
N GLU A 54 19.94 2.53 -4.63
CA GLU A 54 20.39 1.31 -3.95
C GLU A 54 21.16 1.62 -2.66
N SER A 55 22.01 2.64 -2.65
CA SER A 55 22.73 3.10 -1.45
C SER A 55 21.82 3.59 -0.32
N GLN A 56 20.53 3.82 -0.57
CA GLN A 56 19.58 4.34 0.40
C GLN A 56 18.75 3.24 1.08
N TYR A 57 18.78 2.01 0.55
CA TYR A 57 18.03 0.89 1.11
C TYR A 57 18.86 -0.37 1.37
N VAL A 58 20.17 -0.35 1.14
CA VAL A 58 21.04 -1.46 1.57
C VAL A 58 20.91 -1.69 3.08
N SER A 59 21.24 -2.91 3.51
CA SER A 59 21.17 -3.28 4.92
C SER A 59 21.99 -2.30 5.78
N GLY A 60 21.42 -1.85 6.87
CA GLY A 60 21.99 -0.81 7.75
C GLY A 60 21.58 0.62 7.39
N GLU A 61 21.06 0.86 6.17
CA GLU A 61 20.59 2.18 5.76
C GLU A 61 19.07 2.26 5.89
N ARG A 62 18.58 3.27 6.58
CA ARG A 62 17.14 3.56 6.79
C ARG A 62 16.31 2.37 7.29
N ASP A 63 16.94 1.43 8.00
CA ASP A 63 16.22 0.29 8.58
C ASP A 63 15.10 0.76 9.50
N VAL A 64 15.37 1.82 10.28
CA VAL A 64 14.39 2.53 11.11
C VAL A 64 14.60 4.03 11.01
N MET A 65 13.52 4.77 10.78
CA MET A 65 13.50 6.23 10.77
C MET A 65 12.48 6.71 11.81
N TYR A 66 12.94 7.49 12.77
CA TYR A 66 12.08 7.97 13.86
C TYR A 66 11.22 9.15 13.42
N HIS A 67 10.12 9.36 14.11
CA HIS A 67 9.34 10.58 13.99
C HIS A 67 9.83 11.61 15.02
N LYS A 68 10.07 12.83 14.55
CA LYS A 68 10.33 13.99 15.40
C LYS A 68 9.45 15.14 14.94
N ASP A 69 8.50 15.51 15.79
CA ASP A 69 7.56 16.58 15.48
C ASP A 69 8.24 17.95 15.45
N TYR A 70 8.16 18.62 14.32
CA TYR A 70 8.62 19.98 14.12
C TYR A 70 7.48 21.00 14.17
N ASN A 71 6.30 20.62 14.69
CA ASN A 71 5.10 21.45 14.78
C ASN A 71 4.70 22.06 13.42
N ILE A 72 4.91 21.31 12.34
CA ILE A 72 4.51 21.73 11.00
C ILE A 72 2.98 21.82 10.96
N GLN A 73 2.48 23.00 10.60
CA GLN A 73 1.05 23.23 10.51
C GLN A 73 0.46 22.58 9.25
N GLY A 74 -0.62 21.83 9.44
CA GLY A 74 -1.30 21.13 8.33
C GLY A 74 -0.60 19.85 7.91
N SER A 75 -0.96 19.40 6.70
CA SER A 75 -0.43 18.17 6.10
C SER A 75 0.61 18.49 5.02
N VAL A 76 1.68 17.71 4.95
CA VAL A 76 2.77 17.84 3.99
C VAL A 76 2.56 16.88 2.83
N GLU A 77 2.89 17.30 1.62
CA GLU A 77 2.80 16.45 0.43
C GLU A 77 3.67 15.21 0.58
N LEU A 78 3.10 14.04 0.28
CA LEU A 78 3.78 12.74 0.51
C LEU A 78 5.11 12.67 -0.26
N LYS A 79 5.18 13.24 -1.47
CA LYS A 79 6.42 13.30 -2.25
C LYS A 79 7.52 14.07 -1.51
N GLU A 80 7.18 15.19 -0.92
CA GLU A 80 8.14 16.01 -0.14
C GLU A 80 8.63 15.27 1.10
N ILE A 81 7.75 14.51 1.76
CA ILE A 81 8.12 13.65 2.89
C ILE A 81 9.09 12.55 2.44
N VAL A 82 8.80 11.88 1.32
CA VAL A 82 9.68 10.84 0.77
C VAL A 82 11.04 11.45 0.39
N GLU A 83 11.07 12.57 -0.30
CA GLU A 83 12.30 13.28 -0.68
C GLU A 83 13.12 13.67 0.56
N PHE A 84 12.47 14.18 1.60
CA PHE A 84 13.12 14.52 2.86
C PHE A 84 13.72 13.29 3.55
N LEU A 85 12.98 12.19 3.64
CA LEU A 85 13.44 10.91 4.21
C LEU A 85 14.59 10.29 3.40
N LEU A 86 14.67 10.57 2.11
CA LEU A 86 15.75 10.14 1.23
C LEU A 86 16.92 11.12 1.16
N SER A 87 16.82 12.28 1.83
CA SER A 87 17.88 13.27 1.83
C SER A 87 19.17 12.76 2.48
N GLU A 88 20.28 13.03 1.82
CA GLU A 88 21.62 12.77 2.35
C GLU A 88 22.23 14.00 3.06
N ASN A 89 21.48 15.13 3.09
CA ASN A 89 21.93 16.32 3.78
C ASN A 89 22.07 16.02 5.30
N PRO A 90 23.25 16.26 5.90
CA PRO A 90 23.45 16.07 7.34
C PRO A 90 22.46 16.85 8.22
N ASP A 91 21.98 18.01 7.76
CA ASP A 91 21.00 18.83 8.47
C ASP A 91 19.58 18.23 8.47
N ALA A 92 19.31 17.30 7.58
CA ALA A 92 18.07 16.53 7.52
C ALA A 92 18.14 15.21 8.34
N LYS A 93 19.16 15.06 9.19
CA LYS A 93 19.37 13.88 10.02
C LYS A 93 19.38 14.26 11.50
N LEU A 94 18.92 13.35 12.34
CA LEU A 94 19.01 13.48 13.80
C LEU A 94 20.32 12.86 14.30
N ASP A 95 20.95 13.54 15.24
CA ASP A 95 22.05 12.96 16.00
C ASP A 95 21.47 11.96 17.01
N LEU A 96 21.94 10.72 16.98
CA LEU A 96 21.58 9.68 17.93
C LEU A 96 22.56 9.65 19.11
N GLN A 97 22.16 9.00 20.21
CA GLN A 97 22.95 8.93 21.44
C GLN A 97 24.30 8.22 21.27
N ASP A 98 24.41 7.34 20.29
CA ASP A 98 25.63 6.61 19.93
C ASP A 98 26.58 7.42 19.02
N GLY A 99 26.23 8.66 18.70
CA GLY A 99 27.00 9.55 17.81
C GLY A 99 26.74 9.33 16.32
N THR A 100 25.84 8.42 15.96
CA THR A 100 25.43 8.25 14.57
C THR A 100 24.30 9.22 14.18
N LYS A 101 24.02 9.33 12.89
CA LYS A 101 22.94 10.16 12.36
C LYS A 101 21.87 9.31 11.66
N ALA A 102 20.60 9.58 11.92
CA ALA A 102 19.49 8.88 11.29
C ALA A 102 18.54 9.85 10.59
N ASN A 103 18.00 9.43 9.43
CA ASN A 103 16.89 10.11 8.80
C ASN A 103 15.64 10.05 9.70
N PHE A 104 14.75 11.02 9.60
CA PHE A 104 13.56 11.12 10.44
C PHE A 104 12.39 11.73 9.68
N ALA A 105 11.17 11.43 10.12
CA ALA A 105 9.95 12.07 9.59
C ALA A 105 9.63 13.33 10.42
N PRO A 106 9.54 14.52 9.80
CA PRO A 106 9.31 15.78 10.51
C PRO A 106 7.86 16.00 10.93
N THR A 107 6.93 15.25 10.38
CA THR A 107 5.49 15.23 10.68
C THR A 107 4.90 13.85 10.43
N LYS A 108 3.73 13.61 11.02
CA LYS A 108 2.88 12.44 10.74
C LYS A 108 1.68 12.77 9.84
N ASN A 109 1.47 14.04 9.52
CA ASN A 109 0.33 14.48 8.75
C ASN A 109 0.72 14.55 7.27
N PHE A 110 0.26 13.58 6.51
CA PHE A 110 0.55 13.44 5.07
C PHE A 110 -0.64 13.85 4.23
N LYS A 111 -0.38 14.34 3.04
CA LYS A 111 -1.38 14.55 2.01
C LYS A 111 -0.87 14.06 0.66
N LEU A 112 -1.81 13.74 -0.23
CA LEU A 112 -1.56 13.43 -1.61
C LEU A 112 -2.54 14.23 -2.48
N THR A 113 -2.00 15.13 -3.29
CA THR A 113 -2.78 15.91 -4.25
C THR A 113 -3.21 15.01 -5.41
N ILE A 114 -4.50 15.06 -5.76
CA ILE A 114 -5.13 14.19 -6.74
C ILE A 114 -5.41 14.94 -8.03
N ASN A 115 -4.97 14.34 -9.15
CA ASN A 115 -5.48 14.73 -10.47
C ASN A 115 -6.67 13.80 -10.82
N PRO A 116 -7.92 14.31 -10.87
CA PRO A 116 -9.08 13.48 -11.14
C PRO A 116 -9.02 12.75 -12.48
N ASN A 117 -8.39 13.34 -13.49
CA ASN A 117 -8.25 12.71 -14.81
C ASN A 117 -7.42 11.44 -14.76
N ASP A 118 -6.34 11.42 -13.97
CA ASP A 118 -5.49 10.23 -13.84
C ASP A 118 -6.27 9.10 -13.19
N VAL A 119 -7.06 9.41 -12.16
CA VAL A 119 -7.91 8.44 -11.43
C VAL A 119 -8.98 7.82 -12.33
N ILE A 120 -9.64 8.65 -13.16
CA ILE A 120 -10.69 8.21 -14.08
C ILE A 120 -10.09 7.39 -15.23
N ASN A 121 -8.99 7.84 -15.81
CA ASN A 121 -8.33 7.17 -16.94
C ASN A 121 -7.83 5.76 -16.60
N THR A 122 -7.44 5.54 -15.36
CA THR A 122 -7.03 4.20 -14.87
C THR A 122 -8.20 3.33 -14.44
N GLY A 123 -9.43 3.85 -14.42
CA GLY A 123 -10.60 3.15 -13.92
C GLY A 123 -10.56 2.90 -12.40
N THR A 124 -9.74 3.65 -11.66
CA THR A 124 -9.71 3.57 -10.19
C THR A 124 -11.04 4.01 -9.60
N VAL A 125 -11.65 5.04 -10.18
CA VAL A 125 -13.02 5.46 -9.89
C VAL A 125 -13.79 5.48 -11.22
N ALA A 126 -15.01 4.97 -11.21
CA ALA A 126 -15.88 5.03 -12.39
C ALA A 126 -16.19 6.50 -12.75
N LYS A 127 -16.30 6.79 -14.04
CA LYS A 127 -16.61 8.16 -14.51
C LYS A 127 -17.90 8.72 -13.89
N ALA A 128 -18.89 7.86 -13.66
CA ALA A 128 -20.15 8.24 -13.00
C ALA A 128 -19.94 8.71 -11.54
N ASP A 129 -18.87 8.23 -10.87
CA ASP A 129 -18.53 8.55 -9.49
C ASP A 129 -17.45 9.66 -9.38
N SER A 130 -17.11 10.31 -10.49
CA SER A 130 -16.04 11.32 -10.54
C SER A 130 -16.22 12.46 -9.54
N ALA A 131 -17.47 12.80 -9.21
CA ALA A 131 -17.79 13.83 -8.23
C ALA A 131 -17.36 13.46 -6.78
N LYS A 132 -17.10 12.17 -6.51
CA LYS A 132 -16.60 11.71 -5.21
C LYS A 132 -15.09 11.92 -5.04
N ILE A 133 -14.36 12.12 -6.13
CA ILE A 133 -12.90 12.26 -6.08
C ILE A 133 -12.54 13.52 -5.29
N ALA A 134 -11.85 13.34 -4.18
CA ALA A 134 -11.32 14.45 -3.40
C ALA A 134 -10.12 15.08 -4.13
N PRO A 135 -9.98 16.42 -4.13
CA PRO A 135 -8.79 17.06 -4.70
C PRO A 135 -7.51 16.73 -3.94
N VAL A 136 -7.63 16.36 -2.67
CA VAL A 136 -6.52 16.01 -1.79
C VAL A 136 -6.95 14.87 -0.86
N MET A 137 -6.14 13.85 -0.74
CA MET A 137 -6.21 12.88 0.36
C MET A 137 -5.36 13.40 1.52
N GLU A 138 -5.89 13.34 2.74
CA GLU A 138 -5.15 13.71 3.95
C GLU A 138 -5.33 12.64 5.00
N TRP A 139 -4.21 12.16 5.55
CA TRP A 139 -4.24 11.16 6.61
C TRP A 139 -3.09 11.37 7.60
N LYS A 140 -3.22 10.74 8.75
CA LYS A 140 -2.19 10.76 9.77
C LYS A 140 -1.54 9.39 9.85
N TYR A 141 -0.21 9.36 9.72
CA TYR A 141 0.59 8.19 9.98
C TYR A 141 0.49 7.79 11.46
N ASN A 142 0.17 6.55 11.75
CA ASN A 142 -0.25 6.13 13.09
C ASN A 142 0.87 5.55 13.98
N LYS A 143 2.09 5.34 13.42
CA LYS A 143 3.22 4.76 14.17
C LYS A 143 4.22 5.83 14.63
N GLY A 144 5.13 5.45 15.55
CA GLY A 144 6.20 6.32 16.09
C GLY A 144 7.47 6.33 15.23
N TYR A 145 7.61 5.38 14.31
CA TYR A 145 8.76 5.23 13.42
C TYR A 145 8.30 4.66 12.09
N LEU A 146 9.12 4.82 11.07
CA LEU A 146 8.97 4.17 9.77
C LEU A 146 10.09 3.15 9.58
N THR A 147 9.76 2.01 8.98
CA THR A 147 10.77 1.08 8.47
C THR A 147 11.10 1.40 7.01
N LYS A 148 12.17 0.82 6.53
CA LYS A 148 12.58 0.85 5.12
C LYS A 148 11.44 0.40 4.20
N GLY A 149 10.76 -0.70 4.56
CA GLY A 149 9.61 -1.22 3.81
C GLY A 149 8.42 -0.27 3.81
N THR A 150 8.15 0.38 4.94
CA THR A 150 7.12 1.44 5.00
C THR A 150 7.49 2.61 4.08
N LEU A 151 8.75 3.05 4.09
CA LEU A 151 9.22 4.11 3.18
C LEU A 151 9.04 3.70 1.72
N ALA A 152 9.41 2.46 1.35
CA ALA A 152 9.22 1.95 0.00
C ALA A 152 7.74 1.92 -0.42
N MET A 153 6.84 1.53 0.49
CA MET A 153 5.39 1.57 0.23
C MET A 153 4.89 3.01 0.03
N LEU A 154 5.30 3.94 0.89
CA LEU A 154 4.93 5.36 0.77
C LEU A 154 5.49 5.97 -0.53
N ASP A 155 6.70 5.61 -0.91
CA ASP A 155 7.34 6.03 -2.17
C ASP A 155 6.53 5.56 -3.39
N ILE A 156 6.09 4.30 -3.40
CA ILE A 156 5.20 3.78 -4.44
C ILE A 156 3.90 4.58 -4.50
N ILE A 157 3.25 4.83 -3.38
CA ILE A 157 1.98 5.58 -3.34
C ILE A 157 2.19 7.02 -3.86
N ALA A 158 3.27 7.68 -3.43
CA ALA A 158 3.61 9.03 -3.82
C ALA A 158 3.84 9.18 -5.34
N HIS A 159 4.47 8.17 -5.96
CA HIS A 159 4.92 8.24 -7.35
C HIS A 159 4.09 7.41 -8.34
N ASN A 160 3.10 6.65 -7.85
CA ASN A 160 2.19 5.88 -8.71
C ASN A 160 1.35 6.77 -9.65
N ASN A 161 1.01 7.98 -9.23
CA ASN A 161 0.17 8.92 -9.96
C ASN A 161 -1.10 8.25 -10.52
N TRP A 162 -1.68 7.33 -9.76
CA TRP A 162 -2.85 6.51 -10.11
C TRP A 162 -2.71 5.67 -11.39
N LYS A 163 -1.50 5.52 -11.93
CA LYS A 163 -1.24 4.74 -13.16
C LYS A 163 -1.56 3.26 -12.99
N ARG A 164 -1.43 2.75 -11.77
CA ARG A 164 -1.73 1.35 -11.43
C ARG A 164 -2.64 1.33 -10.20
N PRO A 165 -3.70 0.51 -10.20
CA PRO A 165 -4.50 0.30 -8.99
C PRO A 165 -3.65 -0.31 -7.87
N ILE A 166 -3.87 0.15 -6.65
CA ILE A 166 -3.21 -0.39 -5.45
C ILE A 166 -4.27 -1.10 -4.62
N TYR A 167 -3.96 -2.33 -4.24
CA TYR A 167 -4.80 -3.16 -3.39
C TYR A 167 -4.03 -3.69 -2.20
N PHE A 168 -4.70 -3.82 -1.06
CA PHE A 168 -4.26 -4.59 0.08
C PHE A 168 -5.11 -5.87 0.16
N CYS A 169 -4.50 -7.02 0.47
CA CYS A 169 -5.27 -8.22 0.80
C CYS A 169 -6.04 -8.00 2.11
N THR A 170 -7.20 -8.63 2.26
CA THR A 170 -8.01 -8.54 3.48
C THR A 170 -7.29 -9.11 4.71
N THR A 171 -6.31 -9.99 4.50
CA THR A 171 -5.43 -10.56 5.53
C THR A 171 -4.33 -9.61 6.02
N VAL A 172 -4.15 -8.44 5.41
CA VAL A 172 -3.18 -7.43 5.87
C VAL A 172 -3.71 -6.79 7.15
N PRO A 173 -2.95 -6.84 8.27
CA PRO A 173 -3.36 -6.20 9.51
C PRO A 173 -3.57 -4.69 9.35
N SER A 174 -4.58 -4.12 10.00
CA SER A 174 -4.96 -2.70 9.83
C SER A 174 -3.84 -1.72 10.21
N ASP A 175 -2.96 -2.10 11.13
CA ASP A 175 -1.78 -1.28 11.49
C ASP A 175 -0.78 -1.13 10.33
N GLN A 176 -0.84 -2.01 9.32
CA GLN A 176 -0.01 -1.94 8.11
C GLN A 176 -0.61 -1.05 7.01
N PHE A 177 -1.83 -0.56 7.17
CA PHE A 177 -2.41 0.44 6.26
C PHE A 177 -1.83 1.84 6.49
N ASN A 178 -1.08 2.02 7.59
CA ASN A 178 -0.33 3.25 7.87
C ASN A 178 -1.19 4.53 7.89
N GLY A 179 -2.44 4.39 8.36
CA GLY A 179 -3.41 5.48 8.48
C GLY A 179 -4.28 5.70 7.25
N LEU A 180 -4.16 4.85 6.21
CA LEU A 180 -4.95 4.94 4.99
C LEU A 180 -6.34 4.27 5.11
N ASP A 181 -6.72 3.81 6.29
CA ASP A 181 -7.95 3.04 6.55
C ASP A 181 -9.20 3.68 5.93
N ASN A 182 -9.35 5.00 6.05
CA ASN A 182 -10.49 5.74 5.50
C ASN A 182 -10.46 5.91 3.97
N TYR A 183 -9.45 5.39 3.29
CA TYR A 183 -9.30 5.44 1.83
C TYR A 183 -9.26 4.04 1.21
N LEU A 184 -9.72 3.03 1.96
CA LEU A 184 -9.79 1.66 1.50
C LEU A 184 -11.24 1.24 1.26
N TYR A 185 -11.46 0.54 0.16
CA TYR A 185 -12.78 0.09 -0.28
C TYR A 185 -12.74 -1.41 -0.56
N SER A 186 -13.56 -2.19 0.14
CA SER A 186 -13.60 -3.63 -0.02
C SER A 186 -14.28 -4.03 -1.34
N GLU A 187 -13.58 -4.85 -2.14
CA GLU A 187 -14.05 -5.36 -3.43
C GLU A 187 -14.03 -6.90 -3.51
N GLY A 188 -14.12 -7.57 -2.38
CA GLY A 188 -14.02 -9.02 -2.24
C GLY A 188 -12.86 -9.39 -1.32
N LEU A 189 -11.89 -10.14 -1.80
CA LEU A 189 -10.69 -10.54 -1.04
C LEU A 189 -9.57 -9.48 -1.06
N ALA A 190 -9.89 -8.27 -1.48
CA ALA A 190 -8.95 -7.17 -1.55
C ALA A 190 -9.60 -5.82 -1.24
N LEU A 191 -8.82 -4.95 -0.63
CA LEU A 191 -9.16 -3.58 -0.28
C LEU A 191 -8.47 -2.64 -1.28
N ARG A 192 -9.24 -1.92 -2.07
CA ARG A 192 -8.72 -0.99 -3.07
C ARG A 192 -8.42 0.37 -2.45
N LEU A 193 -7.25 0.92 -2.72
CA LEU A 193 -6.94 2.31 -2.40
C LEU A 193 -7.68 3.24 -3.36
N ILE A 194 -8.46 4.18 -2.82
CA ILE A 194 -9.29 5.10 -3.58
C ILE A 194 -9.10 6.55 -3.10
N PRO A 195 -9.30 7.57 -3.97
CA PRO A 195 -9.04 8.97 -3.67
C PRO A 195 -10.23 9.71 -3.06
N PHE A 196 -11.00 9.07 -2.20
CA PHE A 196 -12.06 9.69 -1.41
C PHE A 196 -12.25 8.94 -0.10
N LYS A 197 -12.73 9.66 0.91
CA LYS A 197 -12.96 9.05 2.22
C LYS A 197 -14.15 8.09 2.17
N THR A 198 -13.95 6.95 2.79
CA THR A 198 -14.98 5.94 3.04
C THR A 198 -15.39 5.97 4.51
N GLU A 199 -16.55 5.40 4.81
CA GLU A 199 -16.96 5.16 6.20
C GLU A 199 -16.25 3.91 6.72
N PHE A 200 -15.17 4.11 7.47
CA PHE A 200 -14.53 3.04 8.22
C PHE A 200 -15.16 2.91 9.59
N ASN A 201 -15.66 1.74 9.92
CA ASN A 201 -16.23 1.48 11.23
C ASN A 201 -15.14 1.10 12.23
N ASN A 202 -14.66 2.09 12.98
CA ASN A 202 -13.62 1.90 13.99
C ASN A 202 -13.98 0.91 15.11
N ASN A 203 -15.26 0.64 15.33
CA ASN A 203 -15.70 -0.23 16.45
C ASN A 203 -15.51 -1.72 16.16
N ASN A 204 -15.63 -2.13 14.92
CA ASN A 204 -15.47 -3.53 14.49
C ASN A 204 -14.43 -3.73 13.36
N GLY A 205 -13.69 -2.68 13.00
CA GLY A 205 -12.62 -2.77 12.00
C GLY A 205 -13.10 -3.01 10.57
N GLU A 206 -14.40 -2.79 10.30
CA GLU A 206 -14.99 -3.04 8.99
C GLU A 206 -14.70 -1.91 8.01
N GLN A 207 -14.23 -2.29 6.83
CA GLN A 207 -14.04 -1.38 5.69
C GLN A 207 -15.36 -1.15 4.97
N ALA A 208 -15.50 0.05 4.38
CA ALA A 208 -16.60 0.33 3.48
C ALA A 208 -16.58 -0.62 2.27
N ILE A 209 -17.75 -1.05 1.81
CA ILE A 209 -17.89 -2.04 0.76
C ILE A 209 -18.34 -1.39 -0.54
N ASN A 210 -17.61 -1.64 -1.63
CA ASN A 210 -18.07 -1.38 -2.98
C ASN A 210 -19.09 -2.45 -3.39
N LEU A 211 -20.35 -2.24 -3.05
CA LEU A 211 -21.41 -3.24 -3.22
C LEU A 211 -21.50 -3.78 -4.65
N ASN A 212 -21.43 -2.91 -5.67
CA ASN A 212 -21.53 -3.33 -7.05
C ASN A 212 -20.35 -4.19 -7.47
N GLN A 213 -19.14 -3.80 -7.11
CA GLN A 213 -17.93 -4.54 -7.47
C GLN A 213 -17.82 -5.83 -6.64
N MET A 214 -18.16 -5.79 -5.35
CA MET A 214 -18.22 -6.94 -4.48
C MET A 214 -19.20 -7.98 -5.03
N TYR A 215 -20.44 -7.59 -5.32
CA TYR A 215 -21.44 -8.48 -5.91
C TYR A 215 -20.95 -9.10 -7.23
N ASN A 216 -20.40 -8.28 -8.13
CA ASN A 216 -19.89 -8.77 -9.40
C ASN A 216 -18.73 -9.77 -9.22
N ASN A 217 -17.81 -9.50 -8.28
CA ASN A 217 -16.70 -10.40 -8.01
C ASN A 217 -17.19 -11.72 -7.42
N VAL A 218 -18.00 -11.68 -6.38
CA VAL A 218 -18.49 -12.85 -5.65
C VAL A 218 -19.39 -13.73 -6.52
N MET A 219 -20.33 -13.11 -7.26
CA MET A 219 -21.33 -13.85 -8.01
C MET A 219 -20.86 -14.28 -9.39
N ASN A 220 -20.00 -13.51 -10.06
CA ASN A 220 -19.68 -13.71 -11.47
C ASN A 220 -18.22 -14.07 -11.74
N LYS A 221 -17.28 -13.74 -10.85
CA LYS A 221 -15.85 -13.95 -11.11
C LYS A 221 -15.22 -15.01 -10.23
N PHE A 222 -15.64 -15.11 -8.97
CA PHE A 222 -15.06 -16.09 -8.05
C PHE A 222 -15.41 -17.52 -8.50
N LYS A 223 -14.41 -18.36 -8.49
CA LYS A 223 -14.54 -19.78 -8.75
C LYS A 223 -14.71 -20.52 -7.43
N TRP A 224 -15.93 -20.82 -7.07
CA TRP A 224 -16.28 -21.47 -5.81
C TRP A 224 -15.90 -22.96 -5.75
N GLY A 225 -15.28 -23.50 -6.80
CA GLY A 225 -14.92 -24.91 -6.86
C GLY A 225 -16.13 -25.82 -6.67
N ASN A 226 -15.97 -26.85 -5.84
CA ASN A 226 -17.03 -27.80 -5.55
C ASN A 226 -17.84 -27.49 -4.27
N ILE A 227 -17.67 -26.32 -3.67
CA ILE A 227 -18.31 -25.92 -2.40
C ILE A 227 -19.83 -26.12 -2.47
N LYS A 228 -20.46 -25.74 -3.58
CA LYS A 228 -21.92 -25.85 -3.76
C LYS A 228 -22.45 -27.29 -3.71
N ASN A 229 -21.61 -28.28 -3.99
CA ASN A 229 -21.97 -29.69 -4.07
C ASN A 229 -21.33 -30.52 -2.95
N ALA A 230 -20.54 -29.89 -2.08
CA ALA A 230 -19.87 -30.57 -0.99
C ALA A 230 -20.88 -30.99 0.10
N ALA A 231 -20.85 -32.26 0.47
CA ALA A 231 -21.68 -32.78 1.55
C ALA A 231 -21.19 -32.30 2.93
N TYR A 232 -19.94 -31.90 3.01
CA TYR A 232 -19.29 -31.40 4.22
C TYR A 232 -18.24 -30.33 3.83
N LEU A 233 -18.22 -29.26 4.57
CA LEU A 233 -17.14 -28.26 4.53
C LEU A 233 -16.41 -28.34 5.85
N ASP A 234 -15.10 -28.50 5.78
CA ASP A 234 -14.26 -28.34 6.97
C ASP A 234 -14.35 -26.90 7.45
N THR A 235 -14.57 -26.70 8.76
CA THR A 235 -14.75 -25.37 9.34
C THR A 235 -13.52 -24.48 9.12
N GLN A 236 -12.34 -25.06 9.19
CA GLN A 236 -11.10 -24.32 8.97
C GLN A 236 -10.94 -23.85 7.52
N SER A 237 -11.41 -24.65 6.55
CA SER A 237 -11.43 -24.26 5.14
C SER A 237 -12.61 -23.35 4.75
N ALA A 238 -13.56 -23.14 5.64
CA ALA A 238 -14.70 -22.24 5.43
C ALA A 238 -14.45 -20.84 5.98
N ASP A 239 -13.51 -20.72 6.91
CA ASP A 239 -13.13 -19.45 7.55
C ASP A 239 -11.98 -18.73 6.78
N ASP A 240 -11.25 -19.43 5.89
CA ASP A 240 -10.25 -18.90 4.97
C ASP A 240 -10.91 -18.47 3.63
#